data_0252b9c1ac6fef512509499bd460229b
#
_entry.id   0252b9c1ac6fef512509499bd460229b
#
_cell.length_a   1.000
_cell.length_b   1.000
_cell.length_c   1.000
_cell.angle_alpha   90.00
_cell.angle_beta   90.00
_cell.angle_gamma   90.00
#
_symmetry.space_group_name_H-M   'P 1'
#
loop_
_entity.id
_entity.type
_entity.pdbx_description
1 polymer ?
#
loop_
_entity_poly.entity_id
_entity_poly.type
_entity_poly.pdbx_seq_one_letter_code
_entity_poly.pdbx_strand_id
1 'polypeptide(L)'
;MTRTIGLGVTVLICVAASGVGARGGATSCPATLANQLASTGAATQLATVVSPYRSSTRGSLQLWSKSGACWRSAGGPWPAWLGQRGVSARKREGDRTTPSGAYGFGPVMYGVASNPGVRYRYHRIVCGDWWVEDPRSPYYNRFHHVRCGSRPPFRVTSEDMSRSPTAYRYLAVIAYNMNPVVPGRGSGIFLHASTGRPTLGCISLPLPQLLRTLRWLRPAGAASIVIGTRAEIRNF
;
A
#
# COMPACT_ATOMS: atom_id res chain seq x y z
N MET A 1 -99.00 18.59 -9.64
CA MET A 1 -97.87 19.01 -8.82
C MET A 1 -96.73 18.04 -9.04
N THR A 2 -95.84 18.35 -10.01
CA THR A 2 -94.82 17.48 -10.44
C THR A 2 -93.45 18.06 -10.02
N ARG A 3 -92.67 17.37 -9.16
CA ARG A 3 -91.38 17.74 -8.68
C ARG A 3 -90.34 17.07 -9.55
N THR A 4 -89.50 17.89 -10.19
CA THR A 4 -88.35 17.48 -10.98
C THR A 4 -87.14 17.39 -10.06
N ILE A 5 -86.42 16.26 -10.01
CA ILE A 5 -85.20 16.04 -9.28
C ILE A 5 -84.07 16.19 -10.25
N GLY A 6 -83.20 17.21 -10.06
CA GLY A 6 -82.03 17.42 -10.82
C GLY A 6 -80.87 16.59 -10.27
N LEU A 7 -80.26 15.79 -11.13
CA LEU A 7 -79.06 15.00 -10.82
C LEU A 7 -77.79 15.86 -11.12
N GLY A 8 -77.09 16.23 -10.04
CA GLY A 8 -75.81 16.92 -10.20
C GLY A 8 -74.66 15.90 -10.40
N VAL A 9 -73.99 15.99 -11.54
CA VAL A 9 -72.78 15.19 -11.81
C VAL A 9 -71.52 15.96 -11.30
N THR A 10 -70.89 15.42 -10.27
CA THR A 10 -69.61 15.95 -9.76
C THR A 10 -68.50 15.29 -10.53
N VAL A 11 -67.79 16.08 -11.35
CA VAL A 11 -66.57 15.62 -12.06
C VAL A 11 -65.37 15.76 -11.11
N LEU A 12 -64.77 14.62 -10.72
CA LEU A 12 -63.55 14.55 -9.94
C LEU A 12 -62.35 14.68 -10.88
N ILE A 13 -61.62 15.79 -10.86
CA ILE A 13 -60.41 16.00 -11.62
C ILE A 13 -59.24 15.40 -10.80
N CYS A 14 -58.73 14.21 -11.20
CA CYS A 14 -57.50 13.67 -10.68
C CYS A 14 -56.29 14.43 -11.28
N VAL A 15 -55.65 15.28 -10.48
CA VAL A 15 -54.38 15.88 -10.84
C VAL A 15 -53.28 14.84 -10.60
N ALA A 16 -52.72 14.27 -11.68
CA ALA A 16 -51.55 13.42 -11.62
C ALA A 16 -50.31 14.26 -11.31
N ALA A 17 -49.78 14.18 -10.10
CA ALA A 17 -48.50 14.76 -9.74
C ALA A 17 -47.40 13.97 -10.41
N SER A 18 -46.84 14.52 -11.52
CA SER A 18 -45.64 14.00 -12.15
C SER A 18 -44.43 14.22 -11.22
N GLY A 19 -44.06 13.18 -10.47
CA GLY A 19 -42.85 13.15 -9.66
C GLY A 19 -41.63 13.24 -10.58
N VAL A 20 -41.00 14.38 -10.61
CA VAL A 20 -39.66 14.54 -11.23
C VAL A 20 -38.67 13.79 -10.34
N GLY A 21 -38.42 12.54 -10.69
CA GLY A 21 -37.37 11.74 -10.11
C GLY A 21 -36.02 12.41 -10.36
N ALA A 22 -35.45 13.01 -9.34
CA ALA A 22 -34.07 13.51 -9.38
C ALA A 22 -33.17 12.31 -9.71
N ARG A 23 -32.74 12.18 -10.96
CA ARG A 23 -31.65 11.30 -11.36
C ARG A 23 -30.42 11.79 -10.64
N GLY A 24 -30.06 11.11 -9.53
CA GLY A 24 -28.78 11.31 -8.87
C GLY A 24 -27.66 11.10 -9.90
N GLY A 25 -27.11 12.20 -10.40
CA GLY A 25 -25.99 12.14 -11.33
C GLY A 25 -24.86 11.37 -10.65
N ALA A 26 -24.44 10.26 -11.24
CA ALA A 26 -23.28 9.51 -10.80
C ALA A 26 -22.08 10.48 -10.83
N THR A 27 -21.65 10.92 -9.65
CA THR A 27 -20.50 11.81 -9.51
C THR A 27 -19.28 11.07 -10.02
N SER A 28 -18.78 11.42 -11.21
CA SER A 28 -17.55 10.83 -11.76
C SER A 28 -16.37 11.15 -10.84
N CYS A 29 -15.53 10.15 -10.60
CA CYS A 29 -14.34 10.34 -9.79
C CYS A 29 -13.33 11.25 -10.52
N PRO A 30 -12.54 12.07 -9.81
CA PRO A 30 -11.47 12.84 -10.43
C PRO A 30 -10.50 11.92 -11.18
N ALA A 31 -9.96 12.41 -12.31
CA ALA A 31 -9.00 11.67 -13.14
C ALA A 31 -7.61 11.60 -12.48
N THR A 32 -7.54 11.01 -11.28
CA THR A 32 -6.29 10.78 -10.55
C THR A 32 -5.74 9.39 -10.84
N LEU A 33 -4.43 9.18 -10.61
CA LEU A 33 -3.82 7.86 -10.79
C LEU A 33 -4.59 6.76 -10.02
N ALA A 34 -4.93 7.00 -8.75
CA ALA A 34 -5.60 6.01 -7.92
C ALA A 34 -6.99 5.61 -8.44
N ASN A 35 -7.71 6.54 -9.09
CA ASN A 35 -9.01 6.26 -9.73
C ASN A 35 -8.89 5.60 -11.11
N GLN A 36 -7.67 5.46 -11.63
CA GLN A 36 -7.37 4.87 -12.94
C GLN A 36 -6.68 3.50 -12.82
N LEU A 37 -6.43 3.00 -11.61
CA LEU A 37 -5.89 1.65 -11.41
C LEU A 37 -6.92 0.59 -11.78
N ALA A 38 -6.46 -0.52 -12.38
CA ALA A 38 -7.32 -1.62 -12.80
C ALA A 38 -8.05 -2.27 -11.61
N SER A 39 -7.39 -2.39 -10.47
CA SER A 39 -8.00 -2.88 -9.24
C SER A 39 -7.30 -2.31 -8.00
N THR A 40 -8.09 -2.00 -6.99
CA THR A 40 -7.60 -1.65 -5.65
C THR A 40 -8.15 -2.60 -4.58
N GLY A 41 -8.87 -3.65 -4.99
CA GLY A 41 -9.49 -4.62 -4.09
C GLY A 41 -10.36 -3.95 -3.03
N ALA A 42 -10.34 -4.48 -1.82
CA ALA A 42 -11.06 -3.95 -0.66
C ALA A 42 -10.33 -2.80 0.05
N ALA A 43 -9.23 -2.29 -0.50
CA ALA A 43 -8.44 -1.25 0.13
C ALA A 43 -9.25 0.04 0.32
N THR A 44 -9.09 0.66 1.49
CA THR A 44 -9.57 2.02 1.79
C THR A 44 -8.42 3.01 1.96
N GLN A 45 -7.19 2.50 2.04
CA GLN A 45 -5.95 3.25 2.04
C GLN A 45 -5.02 2.68 0.98
N LEU A 46 -4.47 3.55 0.15
CA LEU A 46 -3.63 3.15 -0.97
C LEU A 46 -2.37 4.03 -1.03
N ALA A 47 -1.21 3.41 -1.17
CA ALA A 47 0.02 4.08 -1.57
C ALA A 47 0.33 3.73 -3.02
N THR A 48 0.63 4.71 -3.85
CA THR A 48 1.17 4.48 -5.20
C THR A 48 2.63 4.89 -5.24
N VAL A 49 3.47 4.05 -5.84
CA VAL A 49 4.90 4.34 -6.07
C VAL A 49 5.17 4.28 -7.56
N VAL A 50 5.39 5.45 -8.14
CA VAL A 50 5.57 5.62 -9.59
C VAL A 50 7.05 5.83 -9.89
N SER A 51 7.62 4.93 -10.68
CA SER A 51 8.95 5.10 -11.29
C SER A 51 8.81 5.68 -12.71
N PRO A 52 9.64 6.63 -13.14
CA PRO A 52 9.63 7.11 -14.52
C PRO A 52 9.88 5.99 -15.52
N TYR A 53 10.89 5.15 -15.27
CA TYR A 53 11.34 4.06 -16.15
C TYR A 53 11.71 2.84 -15.32
N ARG A 54 11.80 1.66 -15.96
CA ARG A 54 12.20 0.40 -15.31
C ARG A 54 13.59 0.47 -14.66
N SER A 55 14.53 1.17 -15.28
CA SER A 55 15.90 1.34 -14.76
C SER A 55 16.04 2.46 -13.72
N SER A 56 14.98 3.26 -13.49
CA SER A 56 15.09 4.39 -12.56
C SER A 56 15.21 3.92 -11.11
N THR A 57 16.21 4.43 -10.41
CA THR A 57 16.42 4.25 -8.98
C THR A 57 15.64 5.25 -8.13
N ARG A 58 14.86 6.12 -8.78
CA ARG A 58 14.02 7.13 -8.15
C ARG A 58 12.58 6.99 -8.60
N GLY A 59 11.66 7.32 -7.70
CA GLY A 59 10.23 7.38 -7.96
C GLY A 59 9.56 8.40 -7.07
N SER A 60 8.25 8.43 -7.11
CA SER A 60 7.42 9.24 -6.21
C SER A 60 6.38 8.37 -5.51
N LEU A 61 6.20 8.57 -4.21
CA LEU A 61 5.16 7.93 -3.41
C LEU A 61 4.05 8.92 -3.12
N GLN A 62 2.81 8.49 -3.36
CA GLN A 62 1.62 9.26 -3.02
C GLN A 62 0.62 8.41 -2.25
N LEU A 63 -0.05 9.02 -1.27
CA LEU A 63 -1.07 8.38 -0.44
C LEU A 63 -2.46 8.81 -0.90
N TRP A 64 -3.42 7.86 -0.82
CA TRP A 64 -4.79 8.03 -1.22
C TRP A 64 -5.72 7.39 -0.19
N SER A 65 -6.76 8.11 0.22
CA SER A 65 -7.85 7.59 1.03
C SER A 65 -9.11 7.43 0.18
N LYS A 66 -9.82 6.34 0.38
CA LYS A 66 -11.11 6.12 -0.27
C LYS A 66 -12.19 6.98 0.41
N SER A 67 -12.97 7.70 -0.39
CA SER A 67 -14.10 8.52 0.06
C SER A 67 -15.28 8.23 -0.86
N GLY A 68 -16.27 7.50 -0.37
CA GLY A 68 -17.29 6.89 -1.22
C GLY A 68 -16.66 5.96 -2.25
N ALA A 69 -17.00 6.12 -3.52
CA ALA A 69 -16.45 5.34 -4.63
C ALA A 69 -15.06 5.83 -5.09
N CYS A 70 -14.63 7.03 -4.69
CA CYS A 70 -13.46 7.72 -5.26
C CYS A 70 -12.26 7.73 -4.33
N TRP A 71 -11.06 7.71 -4.92
CA TRP A 71 -9.80 7.97 -4.24
C TRP A 71 -9.51 9.46 -4.20
N ARG A 72 -9.12 9.96 -3.02
CA ARG A 72 -8.70 11.35 -2.78
C ARG A 72 -7.27 11.36 -2.25
N SER A 73 -6.49 12.37 -2.62
CA SER A 73 -5.12 12.52 -2.12
C SER A 73 -5.12 12.68 -0.59
N ALA A 74 -4.26 11.92 0.09
CA ALA A 74 -4.04 11.96 1.53
C ALA A 74 -2.61 12.42 1.89
N GLY A 75 -1.71 12.51 0.91
CA GLY A 75 -0.37 13.02 1.10
C GLY A 75 0.56 12.68 -0.08
N GLY A 76 1.64 13.43 -0.19
CA GLY A 76 2.56 13.33 -1.33
C GLY A 76 2.13 14.19 -2.53
N PRO A 77 2.74 13.98 -3.72
CA PRO A 77 3.80 13.02 -3.97
C PRO A 77 5.13 13.38 -3.28
N TRP A 78 5.83 12.40 -2.78
CA TRP A 78 7.14 12.55 -2.15
C TRP A 78 8.21 11.78 -2.91
N PRO A 79 9.45 12.29 -3.01
CA PRO A 79 10.54 11.56 -3.64
C PRO A 79 10.83 10.27 -2.86
N ALA A 80 11.04 9.18 -3.59
CA ALA A 80 11.38 7.88 -3.05
C ALA A 80 12.63 7.33 -3.76
N TRP A 81 13.48 6.63 -3.02
CA TRP A 81 14.49 5.77 -3.60
C TRP A 81 13.94 4.37 -3.79
N LEU A 82 14.36 3.75 -4.89
CA LEU A 82 14.02 2.40 -5.32
C LEU A 82 15.27 1.53 -5.39
N GLY A 83 15.13 0.31 -5.85
CA GLY A 83 16.23 -0.62 -6.04
C GLY A 83 17.34 -0.06 -6.93
N GLN A 84 18.59 -0.44 -6.66
CA GLN A 84 19.78 -0.03 -7.44
C GLN A 84 19.67 -0.37 -8.93
N ARG A 85 18.83 -1.36 -9.28
CA ARG A 85 18.55 -1.76 -10.68
C ARG A 85 17.12 -1.42 -11.09
N GLY A 86 16.47 -0.48 -10.40
CA GLY A 86 15.13 0.03 -10.72
C GLY A 86 14.02 -0.91 -10.29
N VAL A 87 13.03 -1.12 -11.17
CA VAL A 87 11.76 -1.81 -10.89
C VAL A 87 11.59 -3.02 -11.82
N SER A 88 11.08 -4.15 -11.30
CA SER A 88 10.90 -5.39 -12.07
C SER A 88 9.62 -6.13 -11.69
N ALA A 89 8.85 -6.59 -12.69
CA ALA A 89 7.76 -7.54 -12.50
C ALA A 89 8.26 -8.99 -12.30
N ARG A 90 9.53 -9.25 -12.60
CA ARG A 90 10.18 -10.57 -12.50
C ARG A 90 11.31 -10.55 -11.47
N LYS A 91 11.03 -9.97 -10.30
CA LYS A 91 12.01 -9.88 -9.24
C LYS A 91 12.55 -11.27 -8.85
N ARG A 92 13.85 -11.32 -8.56
CA ARG A 92 14.56 -12.50 -8.03
C ARG A 92 15.37 -12.10 -6.79
N GLU A 93 15.72 -13.11 -5.99
CA GLU A 93 16.60 -12.89 -4.84
C GLU A 93 17.94 -12.30 -5.29
N GLY A 94 18.40 -11.24 -4.58
CA GLY A 94 19.67 -10.57 -4.85
C GLY A 94 19.73 -9.72 -6.12
N ASP A 95 18.64 -9.59 -6.90
CA ASP A 95 18.64 -8.85 -8.18
C ASP A 95 18.66 -7.32 -8.03
N ARG A 96 18.48 -6.82 -6.80
CA ARG A 96 18.50 -5.38 -6.45
C ARG A 96 17.42 -4.55 -7.14
N THR A 97 16.32 -5.17 -7.60
CA THR A 97 15.17 -4.46 -8.15
C THR A 97 14.06 -4.32 -7.12
N THR A 98 13.28 -3.26 -7.19
CA THR A 98 12.00 -3.14 -6.47
C THR A 98 10.92 -3.89 -7.25
N PRO A 99 10.11 -4.76 -6.62
CA PRO A 99 9.05 -5.48 -7.33
C PRO A 99 7.96 -4.52 -7.79
N SER A 100 7.51 -4.63 -9.06
CA SER A 100 6.27 -3.97 -9.50
C SER A 100 5.06 -4.88 -9.29
N GLY A 101 3.90 -4.29 -8.99
CA GLY A 101 2.66 -4.98 -8.69
C GLY A 101 1.87 -4.30 -7.58
N ALA A 102 0.76 -4.94 -7.18
CA ALA A 102 -0.07 -4.52 -6.06
C ALA A 102 0.14 -5.45 -4.86
N TYR A 103 0.39 -4.88 -3.69
CA TYR A 103 0.73 -5.62 -2.46
C TYR A 103 0.01 -5.03 -1.27
N GLY A 104 -0.25 -5.85 -0.25
CA GLY A 104 -0.62 -5.38 1.08
C GLY A 104 0.60 -4.97 1.91
N PHE A 105 0.35 -4.59 3.15
CA PHE A 105 1.38 -4.42 4.18
C PHE A 105 1.36 -5.60 5.15
N GLY A 106 2.52 -5.99 5.66
CA GLY A 106 2.64 -7.00 6.71
C GLY A 106 1.94 -6.56 8.01
N PRO A 107 1.56 -7.52 8.88
CA PRO A 107 0.77 -7.23 10.08
C PRO A 107 1.55 -6.53 11.19
N VAL A 108 2.87 -6.48 11.08
CA VAL A 108 3.79 -5.89 12.07
C VAL A 108 4.66 -4.85 11.39
N MET A 109 4.79 -3.69 12.01
CA MET A 109 5.81 -2.70 11.68
C MET A 109 6.99 -2.85 12.64
N TYR A 110 8.17 -2.49 12.18
CA TYR A 110 9.42 -2.68 12.92
C TYR A 110 10.20 -1.38 13.02
N GLY A 111 11.13 -1.31 13.95
CA GLY A 111 12.10 -0.22 14.01
C GLY A 111 13.03 -0.32 15.21
N VAL A 112 14.27 0.15 15.07
CA VAL A 112 15.23 0.22 16.18
C VAL A 112 14.83 1.26 17.23
N ALA A 113 14.10 2.31 16.83
CA ALA A 113 13.55 3.31 17.74
C ALA A 113 12.22 2.82 18.35
N SER A 114 11.76 3.48 19.41
CA SER A 114 10.46 3.22 20.02
C SER A 114 9.31 3.50 19.05
N ASN A 115 8.14 2.88 19.27
CA ASN A 115 6.96 3.07 18.43
C ASN A 115 6.66 4.57 18.22
N PRO A 116 6.68 5.04 16.97
CA PRO A 116 6.46 6.46 16.66
C PRO A 116 4.97 6.86 16.66
N GLY A 117 4.07 6.04 17.18
CA GLY A 117 2.62 6.26 17.15
C GLY A 117 1.93 5.58 15.95
N VAL A 118 2.47 4.46 15.44
CA VAL A 118 1.80 3.65 14.43
C VAL A 118 0.67 2.81 15.03
N ARG A 119 -0.35 2.50 14.22
CA ARG A 119 -1.55 1.75 14.65
C ARG A 119 -1.45 0.25 14.36
N TYR A 120 -0.43 -0.18 13.63
CA TYR A 120 -0.07 -1.57 13.45
C TYR A 120 0.60 -2.11 14.72
N ARG A 121 0.61 -3.42 14.90
CA ARG A 121 1.52 -4.03 15.87
C ARG A 121 2.94 -3.56 15.59
N TYR A 122 3.69 -3.27 16.64
CA TYR A 122 5.04 -2.74 16.49
C TYR A 122 6.03 -3.61 17.25
N HIS A 123 7.10 -4.00 16.58
CA HIS A 123 8.21 -4.72 17.16
C HIS A 123 9.45 -3.81 17.14
N ARG A 124 10.01 -3.56 18.32
CA ARG A 124 11.28 -2.84 18.45
C ARG A 124 12.41 -3.79 18.10
N ILE A 125 13.15 -3.49 17.05
CA ILE A 125 14.29 -4.29 16.59
C ILE A 125 15.39 -4.28 17.66
N VAL A 126 15.86 -5.47 18.01
CA VAL A 126 16.97 -5.71 18.93
C VAL A 126 18.01 -6.65 18.30
N CYS A 127 19.15 -6.82 18.99
CA CYS A 127 20.14 -7.79 18.55
C CYS A 127 19.54 -9.19 18.41
N GLY A 128 19.85 -9.87 17.31
CA GLY A 128 19.31 -11.19 17.00
C GLY A 128 18.02 -11.19 16.21
N ASP A 129 17.52 -10.02 15.82
CA ASP A 129 16.36 -9.89 14.92
C ASP A 129 16.80 -9.92 13.46
N TRP A 130 16.33 -10.91 12.75
CA TRP A 130 16.70 -11.16 11.37
C TRP A 130 15.48 -11.11 10.45
N TRP A 131 15.69 -10.65 9.22
CA TRP A 131 14.83 -11.00 8.10
C TRP A 131 15.55 -12.06 7.28
N VAL A 132 14.95 -13.24 7.15
CA VAL A 132 15.63 -14.39 6.54
C VAL A 132 15.53 -14.31 5.02
N GLU A 133 16.67 -14.15 4.36
CA GLU A 133 16.81 -14.02 2.91
C GLU A 133 17.47 -15.23 2.24
N ASP A 134 17.76 -16.30 2.99
CA ASP A 134 18.28 -17.56 2.48
C ASP A 134 17.15 -18.39 1.86
N PRO A 135 17.09 -18.56 0.51
CA PRO A 135 16.02 -19.32 -0.15
C PRO A 135 15.97 -20.81 0.22
N ARG A 136 16.99 -21.35 0.90
CA ARG A 136 17.03 -22.73 1.37
C ARG A 136 16.55 -22.89 2.80
N SER A 137 16.32 -21.77 3.50
CA SER A 137 15.81 -21.78 4.85
C SER A 137 14.28 -21.97 4.86
N PRO A 138 13.72 -22.75 5.79
CA PRO A 138 12.27 -22.84 6.00
C PRO A 138 11.69 -21.51 6.49
N TYR A 139 12.54 -20.62 6.97
CA TYR A 139 12.15 -19.26 7.42
C TYR A 139 12.26 -18.21 6.33
N TYR A 140 12.54 -18.57 5.09
CA TYR A 140 12.73 -17.62 3.99
C TYR A 140 11.60 -16.59 3.90
N ASN A 141 12.00 -15.33 3.69
CA ASN A 141 11.14 -14.16 3.62
C ASN A 141 10.25 -13.94 4.85
N ARG A 142 10.79 -14.23 6.04
CA ARG A 142 10.10 -14.06 7.33
C ARG A 142 11.04 -13.45 8.35
N PHE A 143 10.44 -12.75 9.31
CA PHE A 143 11.11 -12.35 10.54
C PHE A 143 11.46 -13.59 11.37
N HIS A 144 12.67 -13.63 11.91
CA HIS A 144 13.12 -14.67 12.82
C HIS A 144 14.05 -14.10 13.88
N HIS A 145 13.78 -14.41 15.15
CA HIS A 145 14.65 -14.02 16.25
C HIS A 145 15.61 -15.14 16.60
N VAL A 146 16.88 -14.82 16.69
CA VAL A 146 17.96 -15.70 17.14
C VAL A 146 18.60 -15.08 18.37
N ARG A 147 18.95 -15.90 19.35
CA ARG A 147 19.69 -15.40 20.54
C ARG A 147 20.86 -14.52 20.09
N CYS A 148 20.94 -13.31 20.64
CA CYS A 148 22.02 -12.37 20.32
C CYS A 148 23.40 -13.01 20.52
N GLY A 149 24.29 -12.87 19.54
CA GLY A 149 25.62 -13.46 19.55
C GLY A 149 25.67 -14.95 19.14
N SER A 150 24.53 -15.63 18.94
CA SER A 150 24.50 -17.00 18.46
C SER A 150 24.59 -17.05 16.93
N ARG A 151 25.12 -18.17 16.38
CA ARG A 151 25.12 -18.42 14.95
C ARG A 151 23.68 -18.70 14.48
N PRO A 152 23.16 -17.96 13.48
CA PRO A 152 21.81 -18.20 12.96
C PRO A 152 21.72 -19.55 12.22
N PRO A 153 20.54 -20.21 12.20
CA PRO A 153 20.32 -21.49 11.50
C PRO A 153 20.10 -21.30 9.99
N PHE A 154 20.52 -20.19 9.42
CA PHE A 154 20.45 -19.82 8.00
C PHE A 154 21.74 -19.09 7.60
N ARG A 155 21.90 -18.84 6.30
CA ARG A 155 23.11 -18.14 5.81
C ARG A 155 23.10 -16.69 6.26
N VAL A 156 24.30 -16.17 6.56
CA VAL A 156 24.55 -14.76 6.94
C VAL A 156 24.31 -13.74 5.82
N THR A 157 23.89 -14.18 4.62
CA THR A 157 23.31 -13.30 3.59
C THR A 157 21.95 -12.75 3.95
N SER A 158 21.30 -13.34 4.97
CA SER A 158 20.09 -12.78 5.57
C SER A 158 20.36 -11.45 6.28
N GLU A 159 19.35 -10.59 6.34
CA GLU A 159 19.47 -9.26 6.92
C GLU A 159 19.41 -9.31 8.46
N ASP A 160 20.54 -9.04 9.15
CA ASP A 160 20.52 -8.66 10.57
C ASP A 160 19.98 -7.24 10.70
N MET A 161 18.71 -7.13 11.04
CA MET A 161 17.96 -5.86 11.03
C MET A 161 18.55 -4.83 12.01
N SER A 162 19.21 -5.28 13.08
CA SER A 162 19.81 -4.38 14.08
C SER A 162 21.02 -3.61 13.55
N ARG A 163 21.64 -4.10 12.47
CA ARG A 163 22.85 -3.49 11.86
C ARG A 163 22.55 -2.33 10.92
N SER A 164 21.29 -2.06 10.64
CA SER A 164 20.88 -0.98 9.74
C SER A 164 20.07 0.11 10.48
N PRO A 165 20.57 0.72 11.58
CA PRO A 165 19.76 1.56 12.48
C PRO A 165 19.24 2.84 11.83
N THR A 166 19.93 3.37 10.82
CA THR A 166 19.47 4.55 10.07
C THR A 166 18.33 4.17 9.13
N ALA A 167 18.50 3.14 8.31
CA ALA A 167 17.49 2.67 7.38
C ALA A 167 16.27 2.09 8.13
N TYR A 168 16.53 1.30 9.17
CA TYR A 168 15.50 0.62 9.97
C TYR A 168 15.14 1.36 11.25
N ARG A 169 15.33 2.69 11.26
CA ARG A 169 14.79 3.50 12.33
C ARG A 169 13.29 3.24 12.52
N TYR A 170 12.56 3.11 11.41
CA TYR A 170 11.17 2.65 11.29
C TYR A 170 10.96 2.01 9.93
N LEU A 171 10.16 0.95 9.86
CA LEU A 171 9.79 0.33 8.60
C LEU A 171 8.42 -0.36 8.65
N ALA A 172 7.80 -0.49 7.48
CA ALA A 172 6.68 -1.38 7.22
C ALA A 172 7.10 -2.45 6.21
N VAL A 173 6.67 -3.68 6.43
CA VAL A 173 6.90 -4.79 5.49
C VAL A 173 5.89 -4.64 4.34
N ILE A 174 6.37 -4.64 3.10
CA ILE A 174 5.54 -4.80 1.91
C ILE A 174 5.35 -6.30 1.68
N ALA A 175 4.10 -6.76 1.61
CA ALA A 175 3.75 -8.19 1.58
C ALA A 175 4.06 -8.85 0.22
N TYR A 176 5.22 -8.52 -0.35
CA TYR A 176 5.74 -9.16 -1.55
C TYR A 176 6.25 -10.57 -1.23
N ASN A 177 5.86 -11.55 -2.05
CA ASN A 177 6.29 -12.95 -1.92
C ASN A 177 6.08 -13.54 -0.51
N MET A 178 4.97 -13.21 0.14
CA MET A 178 4.69 -13.66 1.51
C MET A 178 3.56 -14.69 1.62
N ASN A 179 2.67 -14.76 0.61
CA ASN A 179 1.57 -15.71 0.61
C ASN A 179 1.13 -16.08 -0.82
N PRO A 180 1.55 -17.25 -1.33
CA PRO A 180 2.56 -18.14 -0.74
C PRO A 180 3.98 -17.60 -0.88
N VAL A 181 4.86 -18.02 0.02
CA VAL A 181 6.30 -17.75 -0.11
C VAL A 181 6.89 -18.69 -1.16
N VAL A 182 7.57 -18.13 -2.16
CA VAL A 182 8.25 -18.88 -3.21
C VAL A 182 9.75 -18.61 -3.11
N PRO A 183 10.58 -19.61 -2.77
CA PRO A 183 12.02 -19.45 -2.65
C PRO A 183 12.66 -18.88 -3.93
N GLY A 184 13.59 -17.95 -3.77
CA GLY A 184 14.32 -17.32 -4.87
C GLY A 184 13.57 -16.21 -5.62
N ARG A 185 12.30 -15.96 -5.33
CA ARG A 185 11.53 -14.84 -5.93
C ARG A 185 11.81 -13.49 -5.30
N GLY A 186 12.67 -13.42 -4.31
CA GLY A 186 13.02 -12.20 -3.58
C GLY A 186 12.33 -12.13 -2.22
N SER A 187 13.00 -11.47 -1.29
CA SER A 187 12.62 -11.32 0.12
C SER A 187 12.90 -9.92 0.62
N GLY A 188 12.50 -9.62 1.86
CA GLY A 188 12.92 -8.41 2.57
C GLY A 188 12.53 -7.10 1.89
N ILE A 189 11.31 -6.99 1.34
CA ILE A 189 10.86 -5.75 0.71
C ILE A 189 10.17 -4.86 1.74
N PHE A 190 10.80 -3.74 2.05
CA PHE A 190 10.35 -2.80 3.08
C PHE A 190 10.08 -1.41 2.53
N LEU A 191 9.21 -0.68 3.20
CA LEU A 191 9.11 0.77 3.16
C LEU A 191 9.82 1.32 4.39
N HIS A 192 10.98 1.99 4.23
CA HIS A 192 11.87 2.37 5.33
C HIS A 192 12.46 3.79 5.20
N ALA A 193 13.25 4.23 6.19
CA ALA A 193 13.91 5.54 6.17
C ALA A 193 15.04 5.59 5.12
N SER A 194 15.06 6.68 4.36
CA SER A 194 16.09 6.88 3.33
C SER A 194 17.47 7.15 3.94
N THR A 195 18.47 6.56 3.34
CA THR A 195 19.90 6.85 3.57
C THR A 195 20.50 7.73 2.46
N GLY A 196 19.64 8.33 1.61
CA GLY A 196 20.07 9.22 0.52
C GLY A 196 20.55 8.52 -0.76
N ARG A 197 20.38 7.19 -0.85
CA ARG A 197 20.88 6.37 -1.97
C ARG A 197 19.88 5.26 -2.33
N PRO A 198 20.01 4.65 -3.55
CA PRO A 198 19.20 3.52 -3.96
C PRO A 198 19.31 2.32 -3.01
N THR A 199 18.26 1.52 -2.92
CA THR A 199 18.13 0.37 -2.03
C THR A 199 18.53 -0.94 -2.72
N LEU A 200 18.52 -2.05 -1.99
CA LEU A 200 18.69 -3.39 -2.56
C LEU A 200 17.37 -4.00 -3.07
N GLY A 201 16.30 -3.19 -3.13
CA GLY A 201 14.98 -3.62 -3.59
C GLY A 201 13.82 -2.97 -2.82
N CYS A 202 14.07 -2.46 -1.64
CA CYS A 202 13.12 -1.73 -0.82
C CYS A 202 12.70 -0.40 -1.46
N ILE A 203 11.71 0.26 -0.83
CA ILE A 203 11.34 1.63 -1.09
C ILE A 203 11.75 2.45 0.13
N SER A 204 12.46 3.56 -0.07
CA SER A 204 12.81 4.42 1.06
C SER A 204 12.37 5.87 0.86
N LEU A 205 11.93 6.49 1.95
CA LEU A 205 11.46 7.86 2.01
C LEU A 205 12.31 8.67 3.00
N PRO A 206 12.44 9.99 2.81
CA PRO A 206 12.93 10.86 3.87
C PRO A 206 12.12 10.62 5.15
N LEU A 207 12.78 10.69 6.32
CA LEU A 207 12.20 10.28 7.60
C LEU A 207 10.85 10.96 7.96
N PRO A 208 10.66 12.28 7.73
CA PRO A 208 9.36 12.91 8.03
C PRO A 208 8.21 12.34 7.19
N GLN A 209 8.45 12.07 5.90
CA GLN A 209 7.46 11.51 4.98
C GLN A 209 7.17 10.04 5.31
N LEU A 210 8.19 9.27 5.68
CA LEU A 210 8.01 7.91 6.17
C LEU A 210 7.11 7.89 7.41
N LEU A 211 7.42 8.70 8.42
CA LEU A 211 6.63 8.77 9.66
C LEU A 211 5.18 9.17 9.39
N ARG A 212 4.96 10.15 8.50
CA ARG A 212 3.61 10.52 8.06
C ARG A 212 2.89 9.35 7.42
N THR A 213 3.56 8.60 6.56
CA THR A 213 3.01 7.40 5.90
C THR A 213 2.67 6.31 6.92
N LEU A 214 3.63 5.93 7.80
CA LEU A 214 3.43 4.84 8.75
C LEU A 214 2.32 5.14 9.78
N ARG A 215 2.21 6.38 10.24
CA ARG A 215 1.14 6.82 11.16
C ARG A 215 -0.23 6.89 10.49
N TRP A 216 -0.26 7.18 9.19
CA TRP A 216 -1.49 7.23 8.41
C TRP A 216 -2.04 5.83 8.13
N LEU A 217 -1.19 4.82 7.91
CA LEU A 217 -1.60 3.44 7.66
C LEU A 217 -2.39 2.85 8.84
N ARG A 218 -3.46 2.10 8.55
CA ARG A 218 -4.34 1.44 9.53
C ARG A 218 -4.59 -0.01 9.14
N PRO A 219 -4.51 -0.97 10.08
CA PRO A 219 -4.83 -2.38 9.79
C PRO A 219 -6.25 -2.56 9.23
N ALA A 220 -7.24 -1.87 9.83
CA ALA A 220 -8.65 -1.92 9.40
C ALA A 220 -8.89 -1.30 8.01
N GLY A 221 -7.92 -0.54 7.47
CA GLY A 221 -8.03 0.10 6.16
C GLY A 221 -7.72 -0.83 5.00
N ALA A 222 -7.39 -2.09 5.23
CA ALA A 222 -6.90 -3.02 4.21
C ALA A 222 -5.88 -2.33 3.30
N ALA A 223 -4.89 -1.63 3.90
CA ALA A 223 -3.98 -0.76 3.18
C ALA A 223 -3.18 -1.53 2.11
N SER A 224 -3.11 -0.95 0.92
CA SER A 224 -2.38 -1.51 -0.22
C SER A 224 -1.31 -0.54 -0.71
N ILE A 225 -0.31 -1.09 -1.38
CA ILE A 225 0.72 -0.34 -2.11
C ILE A 225 0.81 -0.88 -3.53
N VAL A 226 0.74 0.03 -4.51
CA VAL A 226 0.90 -0.29 -5.92
C VAL A 226 2.19 0.34 -6.42
N ILE A 227 3.06 -0.48 -6.98
CA ILE A 227 4.41 -0.09 -7.41
C ILE A 227 4.54 -0.38 -8.90
N GLY A 228 4.98 0.59 -9.68
CA GLY A 228 5.19 0.36 -11.10
C GLY A 228 5.81 1.55 -11.81
N THR A 229 6.12 1.35 -13.08
CA THR A 229 6.50 2.46 -13.96
C THR A 229 5.27 3.28 -14.34
N ARG A 230 5.50 4.52 -14.80
CA ARG A 230 4.43 5.39 -15.31
C ARG A 230 3.62 4.71 -16.42
N ALA A 231 4.26 3.86 -17.22
CA ALA A 231 3.62 3.16 -18.36
C ALA A 231 2.74 1.98 -17.92
N GLU A 232 3.08 1.29 -16.81
CA GLU A 232 2.44 0.03 -16.44
C GLU A 232 1.55 0.10 -15.19
N ILE A 233 1.74 1.12 -14.33
CA ILE A 233 1.12 1.15 -12.99
C ILE A 233 -0.41 1.10 -13.01
N ARG A 234 -1.04 1.59 -14.09
CA ARG A 234 -2.50 1.55 -14.23
C ARG A 234 -3.07 0.15 -14.48
N ASN A 235 -2.22 -0.79 -14.89
CA ASN A 235 -2.63 -2.17 -15.19
C ASN A 235 -2.75 -3.05 -13.92
N PHE A 236 -2.39 -2.50 -12.75
CA PHE A 236 -2.50 -3.17 -11.45
C PHE A 236 -3.79 -2.84 -10.73
#